data_ee93aff8e5d07e26fbf048626c5a0ce4
#
_entry.id   ee93aff8e5d07e26fbf048626c5a0ce4
#
_cell.length_a   1.000
_cell.length_b   1.000
_cell.length_c   1.000
_cell.angle_alpha   90.00
_cell.angle_beta   90.00
_cell.angle_gamma   90.00
#
_symmetry.space_group_name_H-M   'P 1'
#
loop_
_entity.id
_entity.type
_entity.pdbx_description
1 polymer ?
#
loop_
_entity_poly.entity_id
_entity_poly.type
_entity_poly.pdbx_seq_one_letter_code
_entity_poly.pdbx_strand_id
1 'polypeptide(L)'
;MSDIQPILDKVSGGERLTSEDATALLESNDFVRIGLAAHEMRMQKNSSDVVTYIIDRNINYTNVCNVVCTFCAFYRRPGKPDTYVHSIEEIEKRIDETIALGGTGVLMQGGLHPDFNIEWYENLLSTLHKKYPKFQLHCFSPPEIHNISLISKLDYETIMKRLKAAGLNSLPGGGGEILDDEVRKRVSTKCNTQEWLDVMRAVHKAGLKSTATMMFGIGDNVSHRVKHLQRIRDVQDETGGFTAFIPWTFQRENTALGRKITEEPTGIDYLKMVAVSRLFLDNIQHIQSSWLTQGLKLGQTALRFGADDMGSIMIEENVVSAAGANTEANEKELRYQISEAGFAPQQRDILYNYIDRENVETLDERKSMPLKKLSVAFAD
;
A
#
# COMPACT_ATOMS: atom_id res chain seq x y z
N MET A 1 33.61 -6.44 -3.43
CA MET A 1 32.37 -6.08 -2.69
C MET A 1 32.79 -5.22 -1.52
N SER A 2 32.20 -4.05 -1.36
CA SER A 2 32.47 -3.20 -0.20
C SER A 2 31.99 -3.92 1.07
N ASP A 3 32.79 -3.87 2.13
CA ASP A 3 32.37 -4.37 3.44
C ASP A 3 31.24 -3.49 3.97
N ILE A 4 30.11 -4.08 4.31
CA ILE A 4 28.95 -3.38 4.87
C ILE A 4 29.01 -3.24 6.39
N GLN A 5 30.05 -3.80 7.07
CA GLN A 5 30.16 -3.76 8.52
C GLN A 5 30.12 -2.33 9.09
N PRO A 6 30.82 -1.33 8.52
CA PRO A 6 30.73 0.03 9.03
C PRO A 6 29.31 0.63 8.99
N ILE A 7 28.48 0.21 8.00
CA ILE A 7 27.08 0.66 7.90
C ILE A 7 26.23 -0.04 8.96
N LEU A 8 26.46 -1.34 9.21
CA LEU A 8 25.76 -2.07 10.26
C LEU A 8 26.13 -1.56 11.66
N ASP A 9 27.37 -1.14 11.84
CA ASP A 9 27.83 -0.51 13.11
C ASP A 9 27.11 0.84 13.35
N LYS A 10 26.89 1.66 12.31
CA LYS A 10 26.04 2.86 12.40
C LYS A 10 24.63 2.52 12.87
N VAL A 11 24.00 1.49 12.26
CA VAL A 11 22.67 1.04 12.65
C VAL A 11 22.62 0.66 14.12
N SER A 12 23.58 -0.16 14.56
CA SER A 12 23.66 -0.61 15.97
C SER A 12 23.92 0.55 16.93
N GLY A 13 24.65 1.59 16.48
CA GLY A 13 24.91 2.82 17.21
C GLY A 13 23.72 3.81 17.22
N GLY A 14 22.63 3.50 16.51
CA GLY A 14 21.47 4.39 16.39
C GLY A 14 21.69 5.59 15.47
N GLU A 15 22.70 5.54 14.61
CA GLU A 15 22.99 6.59 13.66
C GLU A 15 22.07 6.48 12.44
N ARG A 16 21.67 7.62 11.91
CA ARG A 16 20.84 7.71 10.70
C ARG A 16 21.67 7.37 9.45
N LEU A 17 21.18 6.42 8.64
CA LEU A 17 21.83 6.05 7.39
C LEU A 17 21.72 7.15 6.33
N THR A 18 22.80 7.32 5.53
CA THR A 18 22.82 8.20 4.36
C THR A 18 22.27 7.48 3.12
N SER A 19 22.03 8.22 2.04
CA SER A 19 21.62 7.63 0.74
C SER A 19 22.70 6.72 0.17
N GLU A 20 23.98 7.04 0.40
CA GLU A 20 25.13 6.21 0.00
C GLU A 20 25.15 4.90 0.80
N ASP A 21 24.87 4.93 2.10
CA ASP A 21 24.75 3.74 2.94
C ASP A 21 23.62 2.82 2.42
N ALA A 22 22.43 3.39 2.14
CA ALA A 22 21.30 2.64 1.58
C ALA A 22 21.62 2.02 0.21
N THR A 23 22.33 2.76 -0.64
CA THR A 23 22.78 2.26 -1.95
C THR A 23 23.72 1.07 -1.76
N ALA A 24 24.73 1.19 -0.89
CA ALA A 24 25.68 0.12 -0.63
C ALA A 24 25.01 -1.14 -0.06
N LEU A 25 24.00 -0.99 0.81
CA LEU A 25 23.22 -2.12 1.34
C LEU A 25 22.40 -2.80 0.23
N LEU A 26 21.73 -2.03 -0.65
CA LEU A 26 20.94 -2.60 -1.76
C LEU A 26 21.81 -3.31 -2.81
N GLU A 27 23.03 -2.85 -3.04
CA GLU A 27 23.98 -3.45 -3.97
C GLU A 27 24.76 -4.63 -3.37
N SER A 28 24.77 -4.77 -2.04
CA SER A 28 25.46 -5.87 -1.35
C SER A 28 24.82 -7.23 -1.62
N ASN A 29 25.66 -8.26 -1.69
CA ASN A 29 25.21 -9.66 -1.74
C ASN A 29 25.01 -10.26 -0.33
N ASP A 30 25.37 -9.55 0.72
CA ASP A 30 25.24 -9.99 2.12
C ASP A 30 23.87 -9.68 2.69
N PHE A 31 22.84 -10.16 1.99
CA PHE A 31 21.44 -9.89 2.36
C PHE A 31 21.04 -10.50 3.70
N VAL A 32 21.74 -11.54 4.16
CA VAL A 32 21.47 -12.18 5.46
C VAL A 32 21.80 -11.25 6.61
N ARG A 33 23.01 -10.64 6.61
CA ARG A 33 23.41 -9.68 7.65
C ARG A 33 22.52 -8.42 7.62
N ILE A 34 22.18 -7.92 6.43
CA ILE A 34 21.23 -6.80 6.27
C ILE A 34 19.88 -7.16 6.90
N GLY A 35 19.36 -8.36 6.60
CA GLY A 35 18.12 -8.87 7.17
C GLY A 35 18.14 -8.98 8.69
N LEU A 36 19.22 -9.50 9.26
CA LEU A 36 19.39 -9.59 10.72
C LEU A 36 19.38 -8.21 11.38
N ALA A 37 20.12 -7.25 10.85
CA ALA A 37 20.12 -5.88 11.38
C ALA A 37 18.74 -5.22 11.30
N ALA A 38 18.02 -5.43 10.19
CA ALA A 38 16.65 -4.94 10.02
C ALA A 38 15.68 -5.61 11.00
N HIS A 39 15.85 -6.91 11.26
CA HIS A 39 15.06 -7.63 12.24
C HIS A 39 15.29 -7.10 13.66
N GLU A 40 16.55 -6.87 14.04
CA GLU A 40 16.90 -6.28 15.33
C GLU A 40 16.28 -4.89 15.50
N MET A 41 16.38 -4.01 14.49
CA MET A 41 15.73 -2.71 14.52
C MET A 41 14.21 -2.83 14.64
N ARG A 42 13.59 -3.78 13.94
CA ARG A 42 12.14 -4.08 14.06
C ARG A 42 11.79 -4.43 15.51
N MET A 43 12.58 -5.30 16.16
CA MET A 43 12.34 -5.72 17.54
C MET A 43 12.49 -4.58 18.55
N GLN A 44 13.32 -3.57 18.24
CA GLN A 44 13.45 -2.37 19.08
C GLN A 44 12.31 -1.37 18.88
N LYS A 45 11.79 -1.25 17.66
CA LYS A 45 10.74 -0.25 17.31
C LYS A 45 9.34 -0.71 17.63
N ASN A 46 9.07 -2.00 17.55
CA ASN A 46 7.74 -2.58 17.71
C ASN A 46 7.78 -3.67 18.80
N SER A 47 6.58 -4.13 19.22
CA SER A 47 6.53 -5.29 20.12
C SER A 47 7.32 -6.46 19.53
N SER A 48 8.20 -7.04 20.34
CA SER A 48 9.14 -8.07 19.88
C SER A 48 8.46 -9.34 19.40
N ASP A 49 7.30 -9.64 19.94
CA ASP A 49 6.57 -10.91 19.80
C ASP A 49 5.27 -10.78 18.99
N VAL A 50 4.86 -9.56 18.62
CA VAL A 50 3.62 -9.33 17.87
C VAL A 50 3.89 -8.96 16.41
N VAL A 51 3.09 -9.52 15.50
CA VAL A 51 2.96 -9.08 14.11
C VAL A 51 1.50 -8.78 13.84
N THR A 52 1.24 -7.61 13.28
CA THR A 52 -0.11 -7.16 13.01
C THR A 52 -0.62 -7.61 11.64
N TYR A 53 -1.96 -7.66 11.52
CA TYR A 53 -2.69 -7.83 10.25
C TYR A 53 -4.02 -7.08 10.34
N ILE A 54 -4.63 -6.77 9.19
CA ILE A 54 -5.92 -6.10 9.14
C ILE A 54 -6.94 -6.94 8.36
N ILE A 55 -8.20 -6.89 8.82
CA ILE A 55 -9.35 -7.37 8.06
C ILE A 55 -9.99 -6.17 7.41
N ASP A 56 -9.80 -6.04 6.12
CA ASP A 56 -10.42 -5.01 5.30
C ASP A 56 -10.71 -5.55 3.89
N ARG A 57 -11.36 -4.73 3.10
CA ARG A 57 -11.68 -5.01 1.70
C ARG A 57 -11.15 -3.89 0.83
N ASN A 58 -10.56 -4.23 -0.31
CA ASN A 58 -10.22 -3.28 -1.35
C ASN A 58 -11.44 -3.07 -2.29
N ILE A 59 -12.13 -1.94 -2.17
CA ILE A 59 -13.25 -1.57 -3.03
C ILE A 59 -12.76 -0.61 -4.12
N ASN A 60 -12.84 -1.05 -5.36
CA ASN A 60 -12.57 -0.18 -6.50
C ASN A 60 -13.89 0.38 -6.99
N TYR A 61 -14.27 1.59 -6.57
CA TYR A 61 -15.57 2.20 -6.87
C TYR A 61 -15.79 2.49 -8.37
N THR A 62 -14.72 2.60 -9.14
CA THR A 62 -14.74 2.70 -10.61
C THR A 62 -13.46 2.21 -11.25
N ASN A 63 -13.55 1.63 -12.44
CA ASN A 63 -12.40 1.34 -13.29
C ASN A 63 -12.19 2.40 -14.39
N VAL A 64 -13.08 3.38 -14.50
CA VAL A 64 -12.98 4.47 -15.50
C VAL A 64 -11.80 5.36 -15.17
N CYS A 65 -10.85 5.49 -16.11
CA CYS A 65 -9.64 6.29 -15.90
C CYS A 65 -9.25 7.03 -17.19
N ASN A 66 -9.03 8.33 -17.09
CA ASN A 66 -8.56 9.16 -18.20
C ASN A 66 -7.03 9.18 -18.36
N VAL A 67 -6.30 8.60 -17.40
CA VAL A 67 -4.83 8.51 -17.39
C VAL A 67 -4.35 7.17 -17.92
N VAL A 68 -3.21 7.16 -18.59
CA VAL A 68 -2.54 5.93 -19.04
C VAL A 68 -1.38 5.61 -18.10
N CYS A 69 -1.51 4.45 -17.42
CA CYS A 69 -0.41 3.84 -16.71
C CYS A 69 -0.05 2.53 -17.41
N THR A 70 1.15 2.43 -17.96
CA THR A 70 1.57 1.26 -18.76
C THR A 70 1.70 -0.02 -17.94
N PHE A 71 1.76 0.11 -16.62
CA PHE A 71 1.82 -0.99 -15.64
C PHE A 71 0.46 -1.43 -15.10
N CYS A 72 -0.65 -0.71 -15.40
CA CYS A 72 -1.97 -1.00 -14.86
C CYS A 72 -2.78 -1.83 -15.85
N ALA A 73 -3.27 -3.00 -15.41
CA ALA A 73 -4.18 -3.85 -16.18
C ALA A 73 -5.67 -3.59 -15.84
N PHE A 74 -5.92 -2.86 -14.75
CA PHE A 74 -7.27 -2.67 -14.22
C PHE A 74 -8.08 -1.58 -14.93
N TYR A 75 -7.44 -0.44 -15.28
CA TYR A 75 -8.17 0.72 -15.79
C TYR A 75 -8.87 0.47 -17.12
N ARG A 76 -9.97 1.20 -17.34
CA ARG A 76 -10.71 1.27 -18.61
C ARG A 76 -10.85 2.72 -19.04
N ARG A 77 -10.66 2.96 -20.34
CA ARG A 77 -10.94 4.28 -20.93
C ARG A 77 -12.42 4.59 -20.91
N PRO A 78 -12.82 5.86 -20.70
CA PRO A 78 -14.23 6.26 -20.81
C PRO A 78 -14.88 5.73 -22.10
N GLY A 79 -16.12 5.24 -21.99
CA GLY A 79 -16.89 4.73 -23.11
C GLY A 79 -16.58 3.29 -23.56
N LYS A 80 -15.67 2.58 -22.87
CA LYS A 80 -15.50 1.14 -23.11
C LYS A 80 -16.63 0.33 -22.48
N PRO A 81 -17.03 -0.81 -23.08
CA PRO A 81 -18.22 -1.56 -22.64
C PRO A 81 -18.12 -2.19 -21.25
N ASP A 82 -16.89 -2.41 -20.75
CA ASP A 82 -16.60 -3.00 -19.45
C ASP A 82 -16.27 -1.95 -18.37
N THR A 83 -16.62 -0.69 -18.62
CA THR A 83 -16.56 0.37 -17.61
C THR A 83 -17.66 0.23 -16.58
N TYR A 84 -17.35 0.57 -15.33
CA TYR A 84 -18.35 0.62 -14.26
C TYR A 84 -18.09 1.78 -13.28
N VAL A 85 -19.15 2.18 -12.62
CA VAL A 85 -19.16 2.98 -11.40
C VAL A 85 -20.10 2.26 -10.44
N HIS A 86 -19.62 1.83 -9.30
CA HIS A 86 -20.47 1.21 -8.28
C HIS A 86 -21.42 2.23 -7.67
N SER A 87 -22.68 1.83 -7.49
CA SER A 87 -23.63 2.61 -6.71
C SER A 87 -23.25 2.61 -5.22
N ILE A 88 -23.78 3.55 -4.46
CA ILE A 88 -23.57 3.60 -3.01
C ILE A 88 -24.09 2.32 -2.36
N GLU A 89 -25.22 1.79 -2.80
CA GLU A 89 -25.82 0.55 -2.29
C GLU A 89 -24.93 -0.67 -2.53
N GLU A 90 -24.24 -0.73 -3.66
CA GLU A 90 -23.28 -1.79 -3.95
C GLU A 90 -22.04 -1.70 -3.04
N ILE A 91 -21.58 -0.47 -2.74
CA ILE A 91 -20.46 -0.24 -1.81
C ILE A 91 -20.90 -0.58 -0.37
N GLU A 92 -22.08 -0.14 0.05
CA GLU A 92 -22.66 -0.44 1.36
C GLU A 92 -22.77 -1.96 1.60
N LYS A 93 -23.26 -2.70 0.62
CA LYS A 93 -23.34 -4.17 0.70
C LYS A 93 -21.96 -4.79 0.96
N ARG A 94 -20.90 -4.30 0.28
CA ARG A 94 -19.53 -4.78 0.50
C ARG A 94 -19.00 -4.41 1.89
N ILE A 95 -19.36 -3.24 2.41
CA ILE A 95 -19.03 -2.82 3.77
C ILE A 95 -19.73 -3.72 4.79
N ASP A 96 -21.03 -3.99 4.61
CA ASP A 96 -21.79 -4.89 5.49
C ASP A 96 -21.17 -6.30 5.55
N GLU A 97 -20.79 -6.86 4.40
CA GLU A 97 -20.07 -8.13 4.30
C GLU A 97 -18.69 -8.08 5.01
N THR A 98 -17.98 -6.95 4.88
CA THR A 98 -16.68 -6.75 5.53
C THR A 98 -16.81 -6.69 7.05
N ILE A 99 -17.81 -5.98 7.55
CA ILE A 99 -18.13 -5.90 8.98
C ILE A 99 -18.50 -7.30 9.53
N ALA A 100 -19.29 -8.07 8.79
CA ALA A 100 -19.68 -9.43 9.17
C ALA A 100 -18.46 -10.37 9.30
N LEU A 101 -17.37 -10.10 8.58
CA LEU A 101 -16.09 -10.81 8.69
C LEU A 101 -15.18 -10.26 9.79
N GLY A 102 -15.61 -9.23 10.53
CA GLY A 102 -14.84 -8.58 11.58
C GLY A 102 -13.90 -7.48 11.09
N GLY A 103 -14.15 -6.97 9.88
CA GLY A 103 -13.43 -5.84 9.33
C GLY A 103 -13.75 -4.53 10.03
N THR A 104 -12.75 -3.66 10.15
CA THR A 104 -12.84 -2.36 10.84
C THR A 104 -12.80 -1.18 9.87
N GLY A 105 -12.51 -1.42 8.62
CA GLY A 105 -12.38 -0.38 7.61
C GLY A 105 -12.32 -0.93 6.20
N VAL A 106 -12.20 -0.04 5.25
CA VAL A 106 -12.11 -0.32 3.81
C VAL A 106 -10.94 0.43 3.21
N LEU A 107 -10.20 -0.24 2.32
CA LEU A 107 -9.34 0.40 1.33
C LEU A 107 -10.20 0.69 0.11
N MET A 108 -10.42 1.95 -0.25
CA MET A 108 -11.30 2.31 -1.37
C MET A 108 -10.60 3.27 -2.35
N GLN A 109 -10.30 2.78 -3.54
CA GLN A 109 -9.63 3.52 -4.60
C GLN A 109 -10.31 3.27 -5.95
N GLY A 110 -10.16 4.21 -6.88
CA GLY A 110 -10.72 4.07 -8.22
C GLY A 110 -9.82 4.58 -9.34
N GLY A 111 -10.30 4.46 -10.57
CA GLY A 111 -9.72 5.16 -11.70
C GLY A 111 -9.91 6.68 -11.59
N LEU A 112 -9.08 7.44 -12.28
CA LEU A 112 -9.20 8.90 -12.36
C LEU A 112 -10.34 9.24 -13.32
N HIS A 113 -11.56 9.30 -12.76
CA HIS A 113 -12.75 9.57 -13.55
C HIS A 113 -12.76 11.02 -14.05
N PRO A 114 -13.05 11.29 -15.34
CA PRO A 114 -12.98 12.64 -15.91
C PRO A 114 -14.05 13.61 -15.39
N ASP A 115 -15.18 13.10 -14.89
CA ASP A 115 -16.37 13.92 -14.57
C ASP A 115 -16.63 14.02 -13.06
N PHE A 116 -15.86 13.30 -12.20
CA PHE A 116 -16.10 13.34 -10.76
C PHE A 116 -15.39 14.54 -10.12
N ASN A 117 -16.20 15.51 -9.69
CA ASN A 117 -15.76 16.66 -8.93
C ASN A 117 -15.77 16.38 -7.42
N ILE A 118 -15.33 17.34 -6.61
CA ILE A 118 -15.26 17.18 -5.15
C ILE A 118 -16.62 16.84 -4.51
N GLU A 119 -17.73 17.39 -5.03
CA GLU A 119 -19.07 17.16 -4.52
C GLU A 119 -19.48 15.69 -4.64
N TRP A 120 -19.06 14.99 -5.69
CA TRP A 120 -19.29 13.55 -5.86
C TRP A 120 -18.60 12.76 -4.74
N TYR A 121 -17.33 13.07 -4.45
CA TYR A 121 -16.57 12.38 -3.42
C TYR A 121 -17.06 12.69 -2.00
N GLU A 122 -17.48 13.93 -1.74
CA GLU A 122 -18.11 14.29 -0.47
C GLU A 122 -19.43 13.56 -0.25
N ASN A 123 -20.27 13.45 -1.28
CA ASN A 123 -21.52 12.71 -1.19
C ASN A 123 -21.25 11.23 -0.87
N LEU A 124 -20.29 10.60 -1.56
CA LEU A 124 -19.90 9.22 -1.29
C LEU A 124 -19.47 9.04 0.17
N LEU A 125 -18.48 9.83 0.63
CA LEU A 125 -17.95 9.71 1.99
C LEU A 125 -18.98 10.02 3.06
N SER A 126 -19.75 11.11 2.92
CA SER A 126 -20.73 11.54 3.93
C SER A 126 -21.88 10.54 4.06
N THR A 127 -22.31 9.94 2.96
CA THR A 127 -23.34 8.88 2.97
C THR A 127 -22.84 7.64 3.72
N LEU A 128 -21.62 7.18 3.39
CA LEU A 128 -21.01 6.03 4.06
C LEU A 128 -20.71 6.31 5.54
N HIS A 129 -20.13 7.45 5.85
CA HIS A 129 -19.82 7.82 7.23
C HIS A 129 -21.07 7.97 8.12
N LYS A 130 -22.16 8.52 7.57
CA LYS A 130 -23.44 8.62 8.28
C LYS A 130 -24.01 7.24 8.63
N LYS A 131 -23.91 6.28 7.72
CA LYS A 131 -24.41 4.92 7.92
C LYS A 131 -23.47 4.08 8.81
N TYR A 132 -22.16 4.27 8.66
CA TYR A 132 -21.11 3.49 9.32
C TYR A 132 -20.13 4.37 10.11
N PRO A 133 -20.58 5.07 11.18
CA PRO A 133 -19.77 6.11 11.84
C PRO A 133 -18.51 5.61 12.56
N LYS A 134 -18.42 4.30 12.82
CA LYS A 134 -17.25 3.66 13.45
C LYS A 134 -16.35 2.92 12.46
N PHE A 135 -16.78 2.80 11.20
CA PHE A 135 -16.05 2.09 10.18
C PHE A 135 -15.06 3.04 9.48
N GLN A 136 -13.81 2.66 9.40
CA GLN A 136 -12.75 3.53 8.91
C GLN A 136 -12.72 3.57 7.36
N LEU A 137 -12.79 4.77 6.81
CA LEU A 137 -12.71 5.05 5.38
C LEU A 137 -11.26 5.44 5.02
N HIS A 138 -10.47 4.46 4.58
CA HIS A 138 -9.11 4.64 4.04
C HIS A 138 -9.21 4.73 2.52
N CYS A 139 -9.41 5.95 2.02
CA CYS A 139 -9.90 6.13 0.66
C CYS A 139 -8.99 7.02 -0.18
N PHE A 140 -9.07 6.78 -1.50
CA PHE A 140 -8.42 7.52 -2.57
C PHE A 140 -6.90 7.31 -2.60
N SER A 141 -6.24 8.12 -3.39
CA SER A 141 -4.78 8.14 -3.55
C SER A 141 -4.34 9.55 -3.94
N PRO A 142 -3.05 9.92 -3.80
CA PRO A 142 -2.57 11.20 -4.27
C PRO A 142 -2.91 11.52 -5.73
N PRO A 143 -2.82 10.59 -6.70
CA PRO A 143 -3.31 10.86 -8.05
C PRO A 143 -4.80 11.20 -8.13
N GLU A 144 -5.66 10.55 -7.32
CA GLU A 144 -7.08 10.87 -7.26
C GLU A 144 -7.30 12.28 -6.68
N ILE A 145 -6.63 12.65 -5.60
CA ILE A 145 -6.70 14.00 -5.02
C ILE A 145 -6.20 15.05 -6.02
N HIS A 146 -5.13 14.76 -6.74
CA HIS A 146 -4.64 15.63 -7.81
C HIS A 146 -5.69 15.78 -8.93
N ASN A 147 -6.33 14.70 -9.37
CA ASN A 147 -7.39 14.75 -10.37
C ASN A 147 -8.61 15.56 -9.89
N ILE A 148 -9.02 15.39 -8.62
CA ILE A 148 -10.08 16.21 -8.00
C ILE A 148 -9.71 17.68 -8.02
N SER A 149 -8.46 18.02 -7.71
CA SER A 149 -7.95 19.40 -7.77
C SER A 149 -8.09 20.01 -9.16
N LEU A 150 -7.72 19.28 -10.19
CA LEU A 150 -7.82 19.75 -11.58
C LEU A 150 -9.27 19.96 -12.02
N ILE A 151 -10.17 19.03 -11.69
CA ILE A 151 -11.59 19.10 -12.09
C ILE A 151 -12.33 20.17 -11.29
N SER A 152 -12.13 20.23 -9.97
CA SER A 152 -12.85 21.14 -9.08
C SER A 152 -12.22 22.52 -8.99
N LYS A 153 -11.00 22.69 -9.54
CA LYS A 153 -10.20 23.94 -9.48
C LYS A 153 -9.97 24.44 -8.05
N LEU A 154 -9.67 23.49 -7.15
CA LEU A 154 -9.39 23.72 -5.73
C LEU A 154 -7.96 23.28 -5.41
N ASP A 155 -7.35 23.95 -4.42
CA ASP A 155 -6.06 23.51 -3.87
C ASP A 155 -6.22 22.26 -2.99
N TYR A 156 -5.11 21.53 -2.78
CA TYR A 156 -5.12 20.27 -2.03
C TYR A 156 -5.55 20.45 -0.57
N GLU A 157 -5.19 21.56 0.08
CA GLU A 157 -5.56 21.82 1.47
C GLU A 157 -7.09 21.96 1.62
N THR A 158 -7.71 22.69 0.71
CA THR A 158 -9.17 22.86 0.66
C THR A 158 -9.86 21.53 0.44
N ILE A 159 -9.36 20.72 -0.52
CA ILE A 159 -9.89 19.39 -0.80
C ILE A 159 -9.79 18.51 0.45
N MET A 160 -8.62 18.44 1.08
CA MET A 160 -8.42 17.56 2.24
C MET A 160 -9.27 17.96 3.44
N LYS A 161 -9.49 19.27 3.69
CA LYS A 161 -10.41 19.76 4.72
C LYS A 161 -11.84 19.32 4.43
N ARG A 162 -12.30 19.43 3.19
CA ARG A 162 -13.65 19.06 2.77
C ARG A 162 -13.87 17.55 2.88
N LEU A 163 -12.95 16.73 2.35
CA LEU A 163 -13.05 15.27 2.43
C LEU A 163 -12.97 14.76 3.87
N LYS A 164 -12.12 15.36 4.73
CA LYS A 164 -12.09 15.06 6.16
C LYS A 164 -13.44 15.36 6.82
N ALA A 165 -14.03 16.51 6.54
CA ALA A 165 -15.35 16.88 7.06
C ALA A 165 -16.46 15.93 6.58
N ALA A 166 -16.31 15.37 5.38
CA ALA A 166 -17.20 14.36 4.83
C ALA A 166 -17.01 12.95 5.42
N GLY A 167 -15.96 12.70 6.22
CA GLY A 167 -15.74 11.42 6.90
C GLY A 167 -14.51 10.63 6.46
N LEU A 168 -13.62 11.19 5.63
CA LEU A 168 -12.34 10.54 5.32
C LEU A 168 -11.49 10.37 6.58
N ASN A 169 -11.02 9.16 6.86
CA ASN A 169 -10.19 8.86 8.04
C ASN A 169 -8.69 8.87 7.73
N SER A 170 -8.29 8.42 6.56
CA SER A 170 -6.89 8.35 6.14
C SER A 170 -6.77 8.16 4.63
N LEU A 171 -5.56 8.34 4.09
CA LEU A 171 -5.31 8.25 2.65
C LEU A 171 -4.24 7.18 2.33
N PRO A 172 -4.55 6.21 1.45
CA PRO A 172 -3.56 5.25 0.94
C PRO A 172 -2.41 5.90 0.19
N GLY A 173 -1.21 5.32 0.31
CA GLY A 173 0.00 5.76 -0.39
C GLY A 173 0.08 5.37 -1.87
N GLY A 174 -1.02 4.92 -2.45
CA GLY A 174 -1.06 4.48 -3.84
C GLY A 174 -0.59 5.55 -4.83
N GLY A 175 -0.19 5.12 -6.02
CA GLY A 175 0.29 6.05 -7.04
C GLY A 175 1.71 6.57 -6.83
N GLY A 176 2.40 6.16 -5.76
CA GLY A 176 3.80 6.50 -5.51
C GLY A 176 4.74 5.80 -6.49
N GLU A 177 4.50 4.53 -6.80
CA GLU A 177 5.39 3.61 -7.51
C GLU A 177 6.86 3.90 -7.21
N ILE A 178 7.55 4.63 -8.09
CA ILE A 178 8.87 5.25 -7.85
C ILE A 178 8.70 6.77 -7.91
N LEU A 179 9.03 7.47 -6.84
CA LEU A 179 9.00 8.93 -6.74
C LEU A 179 10.26 9.53 -7.37
N ASP A 180 10.46 9.28 -8.65
CA ASP A 180 11.47 9.88 -9.50
C ASP A 180 10.87 10.11 -10.89
N ASP A 181 10.90 11.38 -11.36
CA ASP A 181 10.20 11.78 -12.58
C ASP A 181 10.84 11.20 -13.85
N GLU A 182 12.09 10.76 -13.80
CA GLU A 182 12.70 10.02 -14.90
C GLU A 182 11.97 8.68 -15.11
N VAL A 183 11.65 7.96 -14.03
CA VAL A 183 10.90 6.71 -14.08
C VAL A 183 9.42 6.99 -14.35
N ARG A 184 8.81 7.93 -13.61
CA ARG A 184 7.36 8.21 -13.68
C ARG A 184 6.90 8.57 -15.09
N LYS A 185 7.59 9.48 -15.78
CA LYS A 185 7.26 9.92 -17.14
C LYS A 185 7.29 8.79 -18.17
N ARG A 186 8.09 7.74 -17.93
CA ARG A 186 8.16 6.57 -18.83
C ARG A 186 6.96 5.64 -18.68
N VAL A 187 6.33 5.60 -17.51
CA VAL A 187 5.32 4.58 -17.17
C VAL A 187 3.92 5.13 -16.96
N SER A 188 3.76 6.43 -16.73
CA SER A 188 2.45 7.03 -16.43
C SER A 188 2.39 8.51 -16.82
N THR A 189 1.16 9.00 -17.06
CA THR A 189 0.84 10.43 -17.25
C THR A 189 0.09 11.03 -16.06
N LYS A 190 -0.01 10.33 -14.93
CA LYS A 190 -0.60 10.86 -13.70
C LYS A 190 0.33 11.86 -13.02
N CYS A 191 -0.06 12.39 -11.85
CA CYS A 191 0.71 13.38 -11.11
C CYS A 191 2.22 13.08 -11.05
N ASN A 192 3.04 14.11 -11.11
CA ASN A 192 4.50 14.01 -10.97
C ASN A 192 4.91 13.78 -9.50
N THR A 193 6.21 13.63 -9.25
CA THR A 193 6.76 13.40 -7.91
C THR A 193 6.38 14.50 -6.94
N GLN A 194 6.56 15.76 -7.32
CA GLN A 194 6.29 16.90 -6.43
C GLN A 194 4.80 17.00 -6.08
N GLU A 195 3.92 16.84 -7.07
CA GLU A 195 2.46 16.85 -6.86
C GLU A 195 2.02 15.73 -5.90
N TRP A 196 2.60 14.53 -6.01
CA TRP A 196 2.33 13.44 -5.08
C TRP A 196 2.74 13.79 -3.64
N LEU A 197 3.95 14.35 -3.47
CA LEU A 197 4.47 14.77 -2.17
C LEU A 197 3.64 15.92 -1.56
N ASP A 198 3.21 16.88 -2.39
CA ASP A 198 2.40 18.03 -1.94
C ASP A 198 1.00 17.61 -1.50
N VAL A 199 0.40 16.62 -2.19
CA VAL A 199 -0.85 15.99 -1.71
C VAL A 199 -0.65 15.38 -0.33
N MET A 200 0.43 14.60 -0.12
CA MET A 200 0.69 13.98 1.19
C MET A 200 0.91 15.01 2.29
N ARG A 201 1.62 16.10 2.02
CA ARG A 201 1.74 17.22 2.95
C ARG A 201 0.38 17.83 3.32
N ALA A 202 -0.50 18.03 2.33
CA ALA A 202 -1.85 18.54 2.56
C ALA A 202 -2.70 17.58 3.40
N VAL A 203 -2.59 16.26 3.17
CA VAL A 203 -3.22 15.21 3.99
C VAL A 203 -2.78 15.34 5.46
N HIS A 204 -1.48 15.39 5.68
CA HIS A 204 -0.90 15.46 7.03
C HIS A 204 -1.23 16.81 7.72
N LYS A 205 -1.18 17.91 6.98
CA LYS A 205 -1.58 19.24 7.48
C LYS A 205 -3.05 19.31 7.89
N ALA A 206 -3.92 18.56 7.21
CA ALA A 206 -5.32 18.40 7.60
C ALA A 206 -5.50 17.54 8.87
N GLY A 207 -4.42 16.98 9.42
CA GLY A 207 -4.44 16.09 10.58
C GLY A 207 -4.96 14.68 10.27
N LEU A 208 -4.86 14.27 9.02
CA LEU A 208 -5.09 12.89 8.58
C LEU A 208 -3.77 12.13 8.54
N LYS A 209 -3.84 10.80 8.65
CA LYS A 209 -2.69 9.91 8.44
C LYS A 209 -2.73 9.29 7.05
N SER A 210 -1.59 8.80 6.60
CA SER A 210 -1.48 8.08 5.34
C SER A 210 -0.49 6.93 5.43
N THR A 211 -0.46 6.06 4.41
CA THR A 211 0.63 5.14 4.16
C THR A 211 1.53 5.67 3.05
N ALA A 212 2.68 5.06 2.84
CA ALA A 212 3.52 5.27 1.65
C ALA A 212 3.85 3.92 1.02
N THR A 213 3.93 3.85 -0.30
CA THR A 213 4.19 2.61 -1.04
C THR A 213 5.30 2.80 -2.05
N MET A 214 6.04 1.74 -2.35
CA MET A 214 6.96 1.67 -3.48
C MET A 214 6.61 0.45 -4.33
N MET A 215 6.44 0.65 -5.64
CA MET A 215 6.39 -0.45 -6.61
C MET A 215 7.66 -0.40 -7.46
N PHE A 216 8.53 -1.39 -7.32
CA PHE A 216 9.79 -1.45 -8.06
C PHE A 216 9.83 -2.60 -9.07
N GLY A 217 10.80 -2.57 -9.98
CA GLY A 217 10.88 -3.48 -11.13
C GLY A 217 10.17 -2.96 -12.38
N ILE A 218 9.97 -1.63 -12.47
CA ILE A 218 9.33 -0.93 -13.59
C ILE A 218 10.36 -0.24 -14.51
N GLY A 219 11.59 -0.76 -14.53
CA GLY A 219 12.73 -0.14 -15.22
C GLY A 219 13.47 0.89 -14.36
N ASP A 220 13.28 0.83 -13.06
CA ASP A 220 14.02 1.56 -12.05
C ASP A 220 15.35 0.86 -11.71
N ASN A 221 16.25 1.59 -11.08
CA ASN A 221 17.51 1.10 -10.54
C ASN A 221 17.63 1.44 -9.05
N VAL A 222 18.73 1.02 -8.41
CA VAL A 222 18.98 1.27 -6.98
C VAL A 222 18.92 2.75 -6.64
N SER A 223 19.52 3.63 -7.44
CA SER A 223 19.49 5.08 -7.20
C SER A 223 18.06 5.64 -7.17
N HIS A 224 17.19 5.20 -8.08
CA HIS A 224 15.79 5.62 -8.11
C HIS A 224 15.03 5.18 -6.85
N ARG A 225 15.29 3.95 -6.36
CA ARG A 225 14.69 3.41 -5.12
C ARG A 225 15.16 4.18 -3.89
N VAL A 226 16.46 4.47 -3.80
CA VAL A 226 17.01 5.26 -2.68
C VAL A 226 16.47 6.68 -2.67
N LYS A 227 16.37 7.35 -3.82
CA LYS A 227 15.74 8.68 -3.93
C LYS A 227 14.28 8.65 -3.49
N HIS A 228 13.54 7.58 -3.83
CA HIS A 228 12.17 7.40 -3.36
C HIS A 228 12.12 7.32 -1.83
N LEU A 229 12.93 6.45 -1.22
CA LEU A 229 13.00 6.32 0.24
C LEU A 229 13.38 7.66 0.89
N GLN A 230 14.36 8.39 0.33
CA GLN A 230 14.77 9.70 0.86
C GLN A 230 13.61 10.69 0.88
N ARG A 231 12.84 10.80 -0.22
CA ARG A 231 11.68 11.71 -0.32
C ARG A 231 10.58 11.36 0.68
N ILE A 232 10.32 10.07 0.89
CA ILE A 232 9.36 9.61 1.91
C ILE A 232 9.86 9.98 3.32
N ARG A 233 11.14 9.73 3.61
CA ARG A 233 11.76 10.07 4.89
C ARG A 233 11.72 11.57 5.16
N ASP A 234 12.01 12.40 4.15
CA ASP A 234 11.99 13.86 4.27
C ASP A 234 10.58 14.39 4.62
N VAL A 235 9.54 13.89 3.92
CA VAL A 235 8.15 14.26 4.25
C VAL A 235 7.74 13.74 5.62
N GLN A 236 8.22 12.57 6.04
CA GLN A 236 7.96 12.06 7.38
C GLN A 236 8.64 12.90 8.45
N ASP A 237 9.89 13.36 8.24
CA ASP A 237 10.57 14.29 9.14
C ASP A 237 9.81 15.62 9.26
N GLU A 238 9.26 16.11 8.15
CA GLU A 238 8.49 17.34 8.10
C GLU A 238 7.13 17.21 8.81
N THR A 239 6.43 16.07 8.68
CA THR A 239 5.00 15.98 8.99
C THR A 239 4.62 14.92 10.02
N GLY A 240 5.39 13.86 10.17
CA GLY A 240 5.06 12.73 11.02
C GLY A 240 3.77 12.00 10.63
N GLY A 241 3.33 12.12 9.36
CA GLY A 241 2.00 11.68 8.94
C GLY A 241 1.91 10.26 8.40
N PHE A 242 3.01 9.67 7.92
CA PHE A 242 3.01 8.29 7.44
C PHE A 242 2.96 7.30 8.59
N THR A 243 2.01 6.37 8.56
CA THR A 243 1.89 5.27 9.53
C THR A 243 2.74 4.07 9.14
N ALA A 244 2.81 3.77 7.85
CA ALA A 244 3.51 2.62 7.33
C ALA A 244 4.13 2.85 5.95
N PHE A 245 5.14 2.04 5.64
CA PHE A 245 5.71 1.91 4.30
C PHE A 245 5.53 0.49 3.78
N ILE A 246 5.11 0.36 2.51
CA ILE A 246 4.80 -0.92 1.86
C ILE A 246 5.59 -1.04 0.55
N PRO A 247 6.72 -1.76 0.52
CA PRO A 247 7.42 -2.09 -0.73
C PRO A 247 6.81 -3.33 -1.37
N TRP A 248 6.65 -3.31 -2.71
CA TRP A 248 6.16 -4.44 -3.49
C TRP A 248 6.74 -4.43 -4.90
N THR A 249 6.71 -5.59 -5.57
CA THR A 249 7.25 -5.73 -6.92
C THR A 249 6.17 -5.57 -7.96
N PHE A 250 6.53 -5.01 -9.09
CA PHE A 250 5.66 -4.91 -10.25
C PHE A 250 5.12 -6.29 -10.68
N GLN A 251 3.81 -6.36 -10.90
CA GLN A 251 3.14 -7.52 -11.49
C GLN A 251 2.92 -7.25 -12.97
N ARG A 252 3.50 -8.09 -13.83
CA ARG A 252 3.69 -7.76 -15.26
C ARG A 252 2.58 -8.27 -16.18
N GLU A 253 1.83 -9.28 -15.78
CA GLU A 253 0.85 -9.92 -16.64
C GLU A 253 -0.23 -8.93 -17.08
N ASN A 254 -0.71 -9.08 -18.29
CA ASN A 254 -1.76 -8.24 -18.90
C ASN A 254 -1.45 -6.74 -18.96
N THR A 255 -0.20 -6.32 -18.77
CA THR A 255 0.20 -4.91 -18.78
C THR A 255 1.02 -4.56 -20.02
N ALA A 256 0.92 -3.32 -20.48
CA ALA A 256 1.75 -2.85 -21.60
C ALA A 256 3.23 -2.78 -21.25
N LEU A 257 3.56 -2.46 -19.99
CA LEU A 257 4.92 -2.42 -19.49
C LEU A 257 5.52 -3.83 -19.37
N GLY A 258 4.74 -4.80 -18.91
CA GLY A 258 5.17 -6.17 -18.72
C GLY A 258 5.65 -6.85 -20.01
N ARG A 259 5.15 -6.40 -21.16
CA ARG A 259 5.67 -6.84 -22.46
C ARG A 259 7.07 -6.31 -22.80
N LYS A 260 7.52 -5.27 -22.10
CA LYS A 260 8.82 -4.60 -22.31
C LYS A 260 9.85 -4.94 -21.25
N ILE A 261 9.40 -5.25 -20.04
CA ILE A 261 10.27 -5.65 -18.92
C ILE A 261 10.59 -7.14 -19.06
N THR A 262 11.85 -7.48 -19.19
CA THR A 262 12.34 -8.86 -19.35
C THR A 262 12.83 -9.46 -18.04
N GLU A 263 13.28 -8.64 -17.11
CA GLU A 263 13.82 -9.06 -15.82
C GLU A 263 12.87 -8.62 -14.69
N GLU A 264 12.51 -9.57 -13.86
CA GLU A 264 11.67 -9.33 -12.68
C GLU A 264 12.55 -9.30 -11.42
N PRO A 265 12.21 -8.44 -10.43
CA PRO A 265 12.84 -8.51 -9.12
C PRO A 265 12.68 -9.90 -8.51
N THR A 266 13.77 -10.43 -7.97
CA THR A 266 13.78 -11.72 -7.29
C THR A 266 13.23 -11.60 -5.86
N GLY A 267 12.97 -12.74 -5.20
CA GLY A 267 12.63 -12.75 -3.77
C GLY A 267 13.72 -12.14 -2.89
N ILE A 268 15.00 -12.26 -3.28
CA ILE A 268 16.13 -11.63 -2.58
C ILE A 268 16.07 -10.11 -2.74
N ASP A 269 15.76 -9.59 -3.92
CA ASP A 269 15.60 -8.15 -4.14
C ASP A 269 14.46 -7.58 -3.28
N TYR A 270 13.37 -8.32 -3.18
CA TYR A 270 12.26 -7.94 -2.30
C TYR A 270 12.66 -7.92 -0.83
N LEU A 271 13.29 -8.98 -0.33
CA LEU A 271 13.73 -9.05 1.07
C LEU A 271 14.76 -7.97 1.41
N LYS A 272 15.71 -7.69 0.50
CA LYS A 272 16.64 -6.56 0.66
C LYS A 272 15.90 -5.22 0.70
N MET A 273 14.91 -5.02 -0.17
CA MET A 273 14.13 -3.78 -0.18
C MET A 273 13.36 -3.60 1.13
N VAL A 274 12.73 -4.64 1.67
CA VAL A 274 12.07 -4.61 3.00
C VAL A 274 13.08 -4.24 4.10
N ALA A 275 14.22 -4.94 4.13
CA ALA A 275 15.25 -4.74 5.14
C ALA A 275 15.84 -3.33 5.09
N VAL A 276 16.25 -2.86 3.92
CA VAL A 276 16.80 -1.51 3.74
C VAL A 276 15.73 -0.44 4.03
N SER A 277 14.48 -0.67 3.69
CA SER A 277 13.39 0.24 4.08
C SER A 277 13.28 0.37 5.59
N ARG A 278 13.37 -0.72 6.36
CA ARG A 278 13.36 -0.69 7.82
C ARG A 278 14.55 0.09 8.38
N LEU A 279 15.75 -0.12 7.81
CA LEU A 279 16.98 0.51 8.29
C LEU A 279 17.06 2.00 7.93
N PHE A 280 16.55 2.37 6.75
CA PHE A 280 16.67 3.72 6.23
C PHE A 280 15.53 4.65 6.66
N LEU A 281 14.28 4.13 6.73
CA LEU A 281 13.10 4.88 7.16
C LEU A 281 12.97 4.83 8.70
N ASP A 282 14.00 5.35 9.37
CA ASP A 282 14.13 5.37 10.82
C ASP A 282 12.98 6.10 11.54
N ASN A 283 12.27 6.98 10.85
CA ASN A 283 11.15 7.79 11.32
C ASN A 283 9.76 7.19 10.99
N ILE A 284 9.68 6.07 10.25
CA ILE A 284 8.42 5.37 9.99
C ILE A 284 8.29 4.16 10.91
N GLN A 285 7.13 4.05 11.59
CA GLN A 285 6.92 3.02 12.60
C GLN A 285 6.80 1.63 11.99
N HIS A 286 5.96 1.47 10.95
CA HIS A 286 5.59 0.17 10.42
C HIS A 286 6.13 -0.06 9.01
N ILE A 287 6.66 -1.27 8.77
CA ILE A 287 6.99 -1.79 7.44
C ILE A 287 6.11 -3.00 7.19
N GLN A 288 5.25 -2.90 6.18
CA GLN A 288 4.30 -3.94 5.85
C GLN A 288 4.89 -4.90 4.80
N SER A 289 4.72 -6.20 5.04
CA SER A 289 4.99 -7.25 4.06
C SER A 289 3.91 -7.29 2.98
N SER A 290 4.31 -7.43 1.72
CA SER A 290 3.39 -7.51 0.57
C SER A 290 3.20 -8.96 0.10
N TRP A 291 2.65 -9.82 0.97
CA TRP A 291 2.43 -11.24 0.66
C TRP A 291 1.54 -11.47 -0.57
N LEU A 292 0.63 -10.55 -0.86
CA LEU A 292 -0.26 -10.64 -2.02
C LEU A 292 0.50 -10.74 -3.34
N THR A 293 1.56 -9.93 -3.50
CA THR A 293 2.40 -9.90 -4.71
C THR A 293 3.58 -10.86 -4.65
N GLN A 294 3.99 -11.27 -3.45
CA GLN A 294 5.20 -12.09 -3.22
C GLN A 294 4.88 -13.56 -2.89
N GLY A 295 3.63 -13.88 -2.61
CA GLY A 295 3.23 -15.16 -2.04
C GLY A 295 3.42 -15.22 -0.52
N LEU A 296 2.62 -16.05 0.13
CA LEU A 296 2.59 -16.17 1.61
C LEU A 296 3.95 -16.54 2.21
N LYS A 297 4.70 -17.46 1.60
CA LYS A 297 6.01 -17.90 2.13
C LYS A 297 7.04 -16.78 2.16
N LEU A 298 7.13 -15.99 1.10
CA LEU A 298 8.06 -14.86 1.05
C LEU A 298 7.58 -13.72 1.94
N GLY A 299 6.25 -13.50 1.99
CA GLY A 299 5.63 -12.56 2.94
C GLY A 299 5.95 -12.91 4.40
N GLN A 300 5.86 -14.19 4.77
CA GLN A 300 6.27 -14.70 6.08
C GLN A 300 7.77 -14.44 6.35
N THR A 301 8.63 -14.75 5.37
CA THR A 301 10.08 -14.55 5.49
C THR A 301 10.42 -13.07 5.74
N ALA A 302 9.69 -12.14 5.11
CA ALA A 302 9.89 -10.71 5.27
C ALA A 302 9.73 -10.23 6.73
N LEU A 303 8.97 -10.96 7.57
CA LEU A 303 8.84 -10.69 9.01
C LEU A 303 10.17 -10.83 9.77
N ARG A 304 11.09 -11.62 9.23
CA ARG A 304 12.47 -11.77 9.75
C ARG A 304 13.47 -10.84 9.06
N PHE A 305 12.97 -10.03 8.10
CA PHE A 305 13.74 -9.03 7.37
C PHE A 305 13.27 -7.60 7.66
N GLY A 306 12.65 -7.37 8.83
CA GLY A 306 12.29 -6.03 9.29
C GLY A 306 10.83 -5.63 9.14
N ALA A 307 9.99 -6.44 8.47
CA ALA A 307 8.55 -6.20 8.46
C ALA A 307 7.92 -6.58 9.82
N ASP A 308 6.90 -5.82 10.23
CA ASP A 308 6.16 -6.00 11.49
C ASP A 308 4.64 -6.12 11.28
N ASP A 309 4.21 -6.08 10.02
CA ASP A 309 2.80 -6.14 9.64
C ASP A 309 2.63 -7.02 8.38
N MET A 310 1.65 -7.92 8.39
CA MET A 310 1.30 -8.75 7.24
C MET A 310 0.27 -8.09 6.31
N GLY A 311 -0.26 -6.93 6.70
CA GLY A 311 -1.25 -6.21 5.92
C GLY A 311 -2.64 -6.86 5.93
N SER A 312 -3.37 -6.63 4.86
CA SER A 312 -4.76 -7.07 4.69
C SER A 312 -4.88 -8.57 4.41
N ILE A 313 -5.98 -9.19 4.87
CA ILE A 313 -6.41 -10.51 4.40
C ILE A 313 -6.96 -10.47 2.96
N MET A 314 -7.08 -9.29 2.37
CA MET A 314 -7.53 -9.05 1.00
C MET A 314 -8.84 -9.77 0.66
N ILE A 315 -9.95 -9.42 1.34
CA ILE A 315 -11.29 -9.99 1.07
C ILE A 315 -11.66 -9.83 -0.42
N GLU A 316 -11.23 -8.73 -1.03
CA GLU A 316 -11.42 -8.45 -2.46
C GLU A 316 -10.17 -7.71 -2.98
N GLU A 317 -9.67 -8.11 -4.14
CA GLU A 317 -8.57 -7.43 -4.81
C GLU A 317 -8.76 -7.56 -6.33
N ASN A 318 -8.84 -6.43 -7.03
CA ASN A 318 -9.13 -6.39 -8.46
C ASN A 318 -7.99 -5.78 -9.28
N VAL A 319 -7.05 -5.07 -8.65
CA VAL A 319 -6.03 -4.27 -9.36
C VAL A 319 -4.82 -5.09 -9.71
N VAL A 320 -4.19 -5.73 -8.72
CA VAL A 320 -3.01 -6.57 -8.97
C VAL A 320 -3.39 -7.96 -9.45
N SER A 321 -4.59 -8.45 -9.13
CA SER A 321 -5.12 -9.70 -9.70
C SER A 321 -5.32 -9.57 -11.23
N ALA A 322 -5.77 -8.42 -11.72
CA ALA A 322 -5.82 -8.13 -13.16
C ALA A 322 -4.42 -8.22 -13.82
N ALA A 323 -3.36 -7.96 -13.07
CA ALA A 323 -1.97 -8.06 -13.50
C ALA A 323 -1.30 -9.42 -13.15
N GLY A 324 -2.09 -10.45 -12.80
CA GLY A 324 -1.62 -11.83 -12.63
C GLY A 324 -1.33 -12.27 -11.19
N ALA A 325 -1.46 -11.40 -10.19
CA ALA A 325 -1.33 -11.82 -8.80
C ALA A 325 -2.51 -12.73 -8.40
N ASN A 326 -2.23 -13.96 -8.04
CA ASN A 326 -3.25 -14.99 -7.73
C ASN A 326 -3.12 -15.54 -6.30
N THR A 327 -2.42 -14.84 -5.40
CA THR A 327 -2.27 -15.27 -4.02
C THR A 327 -3.52 -14.86 -3.24
N GLU A 328 -4.18 -15.83 -2.63
CA GLU A 328 -5.33 -15.63 -1.76
C GLU A 328 -4.97 -16.14 -0.36
N ALA A 329 -5.49 -15.50 0.68
CA ALA A 329 -5.41 -15.97 2.05
C ALA A 329 -6.62 -15.53 2.85
N ASN A 330 -7.06 -16.40 3.75
CA ASN A 330 -8.04 -16.04 4.78
C ASN A 330 -7.33 -15.66 6.10
N GLU A 331 -8.10 -15.21 7.08
CA GLU A 331 -7.54 -14.82 8.37
C GLU A 331 -6.77 -15.96 9.05
N LYS A 332 -7.29 -17.21 9.02
CA LYS A 332 -6.64 -18.37 9.63
C LYS A 332 -5.27 -18.65 9.01
N GLU A 333 -5.18 -18.59 7.70
CA GLU A 333 -3.92 -18.79 6.97
C GLU A 333 -2.90 -17.69 7.31
N LEU A 334 -3.34 -16.44 7.35
CA LEU A 334 -2.45 -15.33 7.67
C LEU A 334 -1.93 -15.43 9.12
N ARG A 335 -2.83 -15.72 10.06
CA ARG A 335 -2.47 -15.98 11.48
C ARG A 335 -1.52 -17.16 11.61
N TYR A 336 -1.75 -18.24 10.87
CA TYR A 336 -0.85 -19.40 10.82
C TYR A 336 0.55 -18.99 10.33
N GLN A 337 0.65 -18.25 9.23
CA GLN A 337 1.95 -17.77 8.71
C GLN A 337 2.69 -16.91 9.74
N ILE A 338 2.00 -16.05 10.46
CA ILE A 338 2.57 -15.21 11.52
C ILE A 338 3.08 -16.07 12.68
N SER A 339 2.27 -17.05 13.13
CA SER A 339 2.62 -17.95 14.24
C SER A 339 3.82 -18.82 13.90
N GLU A 340 3.87 -19.41 12.69
CA GLU A 340 5.00 -20.23 12.23
C GLU A 340 6.28 -19.37 12.01
N ALA A 341 6.15 -18.07 11.83
CA ALA A 341 7.29 -17.15 11.87
C ALA A 341 7.78 -16.87 13.31
N GLY A 342 7.11 -17.39 14.34
CA GLY A 342 7.45 -17.22 15.75
C GLY A 342 6.93 -15.91 16.36
N PHE A 343 5.79 -15.40 15.86
CA PHE A 343 5.14 -14.18 16.38
C PHE A 343 3.68 -14.43 16.76
N ALA A 344 3.15 -13.62 17.68
CA ALA A 344 1.74 -13.60 18.00
C ALA A 344 0.98 -12.74 16.95
N PRO A 345 -0.04 -13.30 16.28
CA PRO A 345 -0.83 -12.54 15.31
C PRO A 345 -1.84 -11.65 16.03
N GLN A 346 -1.79 -10.34 15.76
CA GLN A 346 -2.68 -9.33 16.33
C GLN A 346 -3.45 -8.60 15.23
N GLN A 347 -4.79 -8.61 15.29
CA GLN A 347 -5.57 -7.76 14.42
C GLN A 347 -5.40 -6.29 14.82
N ARG A 348 -5.28 -5.41 13.82
CA ARG A 348 -5.27 -3.97 13.97
C ARG A 348 -6.36 -3.28 13.14
N ASP A 349 -6.61 -2.02 13.43
CA ASP A 349 -7.33 -1.11 12.55
C ASP A 349 -6.39 -0.42 11.51
N ILE A 350 -6.94 0.48 10.70
CA ILE A 350 -6.17 1.23 9.67
C ILE A 350 -5.11 2.16 10.31
N LEU A 351 -5.34 2.62 11.54
CA LEU A 351 -4.43 3.52 12.27
C LEU A 351 -3.46 2.77 13.20
N TYR A 352 -3.37 1.44 13.06
CA TYR A 352 -2.51 0.56 13.85
C TYR A 352 -2.91 0.42 15.33
N ASN A 353 -4.16 0.75 15.70
CA ASN A 353 -4.70 0.40 17.02
C ASN A 353 -5.02 -1.10 17.05
N TYR A 354 -4.65 -1.78 18.12
CA TYR A 354 -4.97 -3.18 18.33
C TYR A 354 -6.47 -3.38 18.52
N ILE A 355 -7.00 -4.40 17.87
CA ILE A 355 -8.39 -4.83 18.02
C ILE A 355 -8.40 -6.04 18.94
N ASP A 356 -8.91 -5.86 20.15
CA ASP A 356 -9.15 -6.96 21.08
C ASP A 356 -10.43 -7.68 20.65
N ARG A 357 -10.26 -8.92 20.23
CA ARG A 357 -11.37 -9.83 20.06
C ARG A 357 -11.36 -10.80 21.23
N GLU A 358 -12.18 -10.53 22.25
CA GLU A 358 -12.52 -11.53 23.24
C GLU A 358 -13.17 -12.71 22.51
N ASN A 359 -12.53 -13.89 22.53
CA ASN A 359 -13.00 -15.13 21.92
C ASN A 359 -13.31 -15.01 20.42
N VAL A 360 -12.29 -14.83 19.58
CA VAL A 360 -12.39 -15.27 18.20
C VAL A 360 -12.47 -16.79 18.24
N GLU A 361 -13.69 -17.34 18.40
CA GLU A 361 -13.95 -18.69 17.93
C GLU A 361 -13.36 -18.76 16.53
N THR A 362 -12.42 -19.64 16.36
CA THR A 362 -11.71 -19.81 15.10
C THR A 362 -12.77 -19.82 14.00
N LEU A 363 -12.68 -18.87 13.06
CA LEU A 363 -13.63 -18.71 11.95
C LEU A 363 -13.62 -19.93 11.01
N ASP A 364 -13.49 -21.13 11.55
CA ASP A 364 -13.51 -22.41 10.84
C ASP A 364 -14.86 -22.67 10.17
N GLU A 365 -15.93 -22.02 10.59
CA GLU A 365 -17.27 -22.21 10.04
C GLU A 365 -17.73 -21.12 9.08
N ARG A 366 -17.01 -20.01 8.94
CA ARG A 366 -17.30 -19.05 7.88
C ARG A 366 -16.76 -19.62 6.58
N LYS A 367 -17.60 -20.37 5.87
CA LYS A 367 -17.35 -20.73 4.48
C LYS A 367 -16.79 -19.52 3.77
N SER A 368 -15.60 -19.65 3.22
CA SER A 368 -15.04 -18.69 2.29
C SER A 368 -16.14 -18.35 1.28
N MET A 369 -16.63 -17.11 1.30
CA MET A 369 -17.49 -16.67 0.22
C MET A 369 -16.65 -16.77 -1.06
N PRO A 370 -17.08 -17.53 -2.06
CA PRO A 370 -16.31 -17.65 -3.28
C PRO A 370 -16.15 -16.24 -3.85
N LEU A 371 -14.90 -15.81 -4.00
CA LEU A 371 -14.57 -14.61 -4.74
C LEU A 371 -15.25 -14.74 -6.11
N LYS A 372 -16.29 -13.96 -6.36
CA LYS A 372 -16.83 -13.86 -7.71
C LYS A 372 -15.75 -13.23 -8.56
N LYS A 373 -14.98 -14.08 -9.26
CA LYS A 373 -14.16 -13.63 -10.36
C LYS A 373 -15.06 -12.86 -11.31
N LEU A 374 -14.90 -11.55 -11.38
CA LEU A 374 -15.40 -10.81 -12.52
C LEU A 374 -14.65 -11.40 -13.72
N SER A 375 -15.36 -12.16 -14.55
CA SER A 375 -14.79 -12.67 -15.79
C SER A 375 -14.46 -11.46 -16.67
N VAL A 376 -13.20 -11.07 -16.64
CA VAL A 376 -12.69 -10.09 -17.59
C VAL A 376 -12.65 -10.80 -18.93
N ALA A 377 -13.60 -10.50 -19.79
CA ALA A 377 -13.54 -10.90 -21.19
C ALA A 377 -12.35 -10.14 -21.80
N PHE A 378 -11.30 -10.85 -22.13
CA PHE A 378 -10.19 -10.31 -22.92
C PHE A 378 -10.75 -10.02 -24.30
N ALA A 379 -10.79 -8.75 -24.67
CA ALA A 379 -10.96 -8.36 -26.05
C ALA A 379 -9.59 -8.38 -26.71
N ASP A 380 -9.48 -9.17 -27.82
CA ASP A 380 -8.35 -9.25 -28.71
C ASP A 380 -7.91 -7.87 -29.27
#